data_20fbd71173d97071fe6a303e77cbf29a
#
_entry.id   20fbd71173d97071fe6a303e77cbf29a
#
_cell.length_a   1.000
_cell.length_b   1.000
_cell.length_c   1.000
_cell.angle_alpha   90.00
_cell.angle_beta   90.00
_cell.angle_gamma   90.00
#
_symmetry.space_group_name_H-M   'P 1'
#
loop_
_entity.id
_entity.type
_entity.pdbx_description
1 polymer ?
#
loop_
_entity_poly.entity_id
_entity_poly.type
_entity_poly.pdbx_seq_one_letter_code
_entity_poly.pdbx_strand_id
1 'polypeptide(L)'
;MKQRTSGGGIALPGEYLEHYALHAATIRERLAEFAAVRREEYLHELFFCLLTPQSRAANAEQVMAKLRGAGFPERELDPAPFLRDPAHYIRFHNQKGKRLTAAAARRDEILRTLTDPSLGARERREWLVANVNGLGWKEASHFLRNIGALELAIIDRHILKHMLRCGAIEAIPKTIGTRRVYLELEDRFGALAASAGLPLQELDLLFWSFEEGSVRK
;
A
#
# COMPACT_ATOMS: atom_id res chain seq x y z
N MET A 1 7.73 -24.68 33.69
CA MET A 1 6.25 -24.56 33.55
C MET A 1 5.96 -23.11 33.16
N LYS A 2 5.85 -22.82 31.83
CA LYS A 2 5.50 -21.48 31.34
C LYS A 2 3.97 -21.37 31.39
N GLN A 3 3.47 -20.44 32.17
CA GLN A 3 2.05 -20.10 32.23
C GLN A 3 1.56 -19.71 30.86
N ARG A 4 0.63 -20.49 30.31
CA ARG A 4 -0.25 -20.09 29.20
C ARG A 4 -1.17 -19.00 29.78
N THR A 5 -0.91 -17.75 29.47
CA THR A 5 -1.88 -16.67 29.67
C THR A 5 -3.06 -16.92 28.75
N SER A 6 -4.19 -17.20 29.39
CA SER A 6 -5.52 -17.36 28.82
C SER A 6 -5.94 -16.20 27.97
N GLY A 7 -6.56 -16.51 26.79
CA GLY A 7 -7.63 -15.81 26.10
C GLY A 7 -7.78 -14.29 26.30
N GLY A 8 -6.80 -13.50 25.87
CA GLY A 8 -7.04 -12.09 25.60
C GLY A 8 -7.75 -11.97 24.25
N GLY A 9 -8.98 -11.42 24.23
CA GLY A 9 -9.71 -11.13 23.01
C GLY A 9 -8.91 -10.17 22.12
N ILE A 10 -9.24 -10.11 20.82
CA ILE A 10 -8.69 -9.13 19.88
C ILE A 10 -8.95 -7.72 20.42
N ALA A 11 -7.90 -6.99 20.77
CA ALA A 11 -8.03 -5.64 21.34
C ALA A 11 -6.82 -4.76 20.97
N LEU A 12 -7.09 -3.47 20.80
CA LEU A 12 -6.05 -2.47 20.58
C LEU A 12 -5.47 -2.04 21.94
N PRO A 13 -4.15 -2.23 22.21
CA PRO A 13 -3.49 -1.76 23.42
C PRO A 13 -3.64 -0.25 23.64
N GLY A 14 -3.67 0.19 24.93
CA GLY A 14 -3.90 1.59 25.29
C GLY A 14 -2.94 2.59 24.66
N GLU A 15 -1.67 2.22 24.49
CA GLU A 15 -0.66 3.06 23.82
C GLU A 15 -1.01 3.41 22.36
N TYR A 16 -1.70 2.53 21.62
CA TYR A 16 -2.19 2.85 20.29
C TYR A 16 -3.37 3.83 20.35
N LEU A 17 -4.24 3.69 21.34
CA LEU A 17 -5.35 4.61 21.53
C LEU A 17 -4.85 6.02 21.91
N GLU A 18 -3.84 6.12 22.76
CA GLU A 18 -3.18 7.38 23.11
C GLU A 18 -2.50 8.00 21.89
N HIS A 19 -1.75 7.22 21.11
CA HIS A 19 -1.12 7.68 19.89
C HIS A 19 -2.16 8.12 18.85
N TYR A 20 -3.25 7.35 18.70
CA TYR A 20 -4.33 7.71 17.79
C TYR A 20 -5.00 9.04 18.21
N ALA A 21 -5.24 9.26 19.51
CA ALA A 21 -5.81 10.51 19.98
C ALA A 21 -4.97 11.74 19.57
N LEU A 22 -3.65 11.60 19.52
CA LEU A 22 -2.72 12.65 19.10
C LEU A 22 -2.67 12.87 17.59
N HIS A 23 -2.90 11.81 16.79
CA HIS A 23 -2.66 11.82 15.34
C HIS A 23 -3.90 11.66 14.48
N ALA A 24 -5.10 11.45 15.06
CA ALA A 24 -6.33 11.16 14.34
C ALA A 24 -6.68 12.23 13.28
N ALA A 25 -6.49 13.50 13.60
CA ALA A 25 -6.76 14.59 12.65
C ALA A 25 -5.85 14.48 11.41
N THR A 26 -4.55 14.30 11.62
CA THR A 26 -3.55 14.15 10.54
C THR A 26 -3.79 12.88 9.72
N ILE A 27 -4.19 11.77 10.37
CA ILE A 27 -4.54 10.52 9.70
C ILE A 27 -5.74 10.74 8.77
N ARG A 28 -6.80 11.38 9.25
CA ARG A 28 -8.00 11.67 8.44
C ARG A 28 -7.73 12.64 7.31
N GLU A 29 -6.92 13.67 7.54
CA GLU A 29 -6.46 14.59 6.51
C GLU A 29 -5.71 13.84 5.40
N ARG A 30 -4.79 12.94 5.77
CA ARG A 30 -4.07 12.11 4.80
C ARG A 30 -5.01 11.20 4.00
N LEU A 31 -6.00 10.59 4.62
CA LEU A 31 -7.00 9.77 3.92
C LEU A 31 -7.87 10.61 2.97
N ALA A 32 -8.20 11.85 3.36
CA ALA A 32 -8.92 12.77 2.48
C ALA A 32 -8.07 13.17 1.26
N GLU A 33 -6.75 13.37 1.42
CA GLU A 33 -5.83 13.60 0.29
C GLU A 33 -5.82 12.43 -0.69
N PHE A 34 -5.79 11.17 -0.21
CA PHE A 34 -5.88 10.00 -1.08
C PHE A 34 -7.22 9.94 -1.82
N ALA A 35 -8.32 10.24 -1.14
CA ALA A 35 -9.64 10.28 -1.77
C ALA A 35 -9.78 11.39 -2.81
N ALA A 36 -8.97 12.45 -2.71
CA ALA A 36 -8.97 13.58 -3.63
C ALA A 36 -8.00 13.43 -4.82
N VAL A 37 -7.26 12.32 -4.91
CA VAL A 37 -6.33 12.08 -6.02
C VAL A 37 -7.11 11.99 -7.34
N ARG A 38 -6.75 12.86 -8.29
CA ARG A 38 -7.42 12.95 -9.57
C ARG A 38 -7.02 11.81 -10.50
N ARG A 39 -7.90 11.48 -11.43
CA ARG A 39 -7.69 10.39 -12.41
C ARG A 39 -6.39 10.53 -13.21
N GLU A 40 -5.99 11.74 -13.53
CA GLU A 40 -4.76 12.05 -14.26
C GLU A 40 -3.50 11.61 -13.52
N GLU A 41 -3.59 11.48 -12.18
CA GLU A 41 -2.50 11.06 -11.32
C GLU A 41 -2.42 9.53 -11.12
N TYR A 42 -3.44 8.77 -11.50
CA TYR A 42 -3.53 7.33 -11.22
C TYR A 42 -2.34 6.53 -11.75
N LEU A 43 -1.87 6.83 -12.96
CA LEU A 43 -0.69 6.15 -13.51
C LEU A 43 0.60 6.51 -12.77
N HIS A 44 0.74 7.75 -12.32
CA HIS A 44 1.90 8.18 -11.54
C HIS A 44 1.93 7.49 -10.16
N GLU A 45 0.77 7.35 -9.51
CA GLU A 45 0.65 6.57 -8.27
C GLU A 45 0.97 5.08 -8.49
N LEU A 46 0.52 4.50 -9.61
CA LEU A 46 0.84 3.12 -9.98
C LEU A 46 2.36 2.92 -10.15
N PHE A 47 3.01 3.80 -10.90
CA PHE A 47 4.45 3.75 -11.12
C PHE A 47 5.24 3.95 -9.83
N PHE A 48 4.80 4.87 -8.97
CA PHE A 48 5.36 5.03 -7.64
C PHE A 48 5.30 3.72 -6.84
N CYS A 49 4.15 3.06 -6.80
CA CYS A 49 3.99 1.77 -6.11
C CYS A 49 4.82 0.63 -6.73
N LEU A 50 5.11 0.67 -8.03
CA LEU A 50 6.04 -0.26 -8.68
C LEU A 50 7.52 -0.01 -8.30
N LEU A 51 7.87 1.24 -7.93
CA LEU A 51 9.24 1.62 -7.56
C LEU A 51 9.55 1.40 -6.08
N THR A 52 8.57 1.49 -5.19
CA THR A 52 8.78 1.45 -3.73
C THR A 52 9.27 0.11 -3.17
N PRO A 53 8.90 -1.10 -3.68
CA PRO A 53 9.36 -2.36 -3.09
C PRO A 53 10.88 -2.39 -2.96
N GLN A 54 11.38 -2.57 -1.72
CA GLN A 54 12.81 -2.61 -1.35
C GLN A 54 13.62 -1.36 -1.77
N SER A 55 12.96 -0.21 -1.97
CA SER A 55 13.60 1.09 -2.23
C SER A 55 13.04 2.14 -1.27
N ARG A 56 13.78 3.21 -1.04
CA ARG A 56 13.29 4.32 -0.22
C ARG A 56 12.17 5.07 -0.96
N ALA A 57 11.05 5.32 -0.30
CA ALA A 57 9.93 6.08 -0.87
C ALA A 57 10.37 7.46 -1.40
N ALA A 58 11.20 8.18 -0.63
CA ALA A 58 11.77 9.46 -1.06
C ALA A 58 12.56 9.37 -2.38
N ASN A 59 13.29 8.28 -2.63
CA ASN A 59 13.97 8.08 -3.91
C ASN A 59 12.96 7.83 -5.03
N ALA A 60 11.91 7.05 -4.77
CA ALA A 60 10.86 6.80 -5.76
C ALA A 60 10.12 8.10 -6.13
N GLU A 61 9.83 8.98 -5.18
CA GLU A 61 9.23 10.30 -5.43
C GLU A 61 10.11 11.14 -6.36
N GLN A 62 11.42 11.25 -6.07
CA GLN A 62 12.35 12.02 -6.89
C GLN A 62 12.50 11.45 -8.30
N VAL A 63 12.55 10.12 -8.43
CA VAL A 63 12.60 9.47 -9.74
C VAL A 63 11.29 9.70 -10.51
N MET A 64 10.13 9.60 -9.86
CA MET A 64 8.85 9.90 -10.51
C MET A 64 8.75 11.35 -10.96
N ALA A 65 9.25 12.31 -10.18
CA ALA A 65 9.30 13.72 -10.60
C ALA A 65 10.16 13.90 -11.86
N LYS A 66 11.32 13.25 -11.92
CA LYS A 66 12.21 13.27 -13.11
C LYS A 66 11.57 12.62 -14.34
N LEU A 67 10.95 11.45 -14.18
CA LEU A 67 10.24 10.74 -15.25
C LEU A 67 9.09 11.59 -15.81
N ARG A 68 8.28 12.20 -14.94
CA ARG A 68 7.21 13.13 -15.32
C ARG A 68 7.77 14.34 -16.08
N GLY A 69 8.85 14.95 -15.61
CA GLY A 69 9.52 16.06 -16.29
C GLY A 69 10.06 15.70 -17.67
N ALA A 70 10.42 14.43 -17.89
CA ALA A 70 10.82 13.89 -19.20
C ALA A 70 9.64 13.54 -20.10
N GLY A 71 8.40 13.60 -19.60
CA GLY A 71 7.17 13.30 -20.33
C GLY A 71 6.73 11.83 -20.29
N PHE A 72 7.23 11.02 -19.35
CA PHE A 72 6.75 9.65 -19.15
C PHE A 72 5.40 9.67 -18.40
N PRO A 73 4.39 8.86 -18.77
CA PRO A 73 4.43 7.76 -19.77
C PRO A 73 3.98 8.16 -21.20
N GLU A 74 3.69 9.44 -21.47
CA GLU A 74 3.16 9.90 -22.76
C GLU A 74 4.22 9.80 -23.86
N ARG A 75 5.47 10.05 -23.49
CA ARG A 75 6.63 9.85 -24.37
C ARG A 75 7.19 8.45 -24.18
N GLU A 76 7.44 7.77 -25.27
CA GLU A 76 8.19 6.54 -25.29
C GLU A 76 9.66 6.82 -24.93
N LEU A 77 10.06 6.44 -23.73
CA LEU A 77 11.43 6.55 -23.23
C LEU A 77 11.78 5.35 -22.33
N ASP A 78 13.09 5.04 -22.24
CA ASP A 78 13.57 4.04 -21.30
C ASP A 78 13.65 4.65 -19.90
N PRO A 79 12.88 4.18 -18.90
CA PRO A 79 12.97 4.68 -17.55
C PRO A 79 14.22 4.23 -16.78
N ALA A 80 14.93 3.19 -17.25
CA ALA A 80 16.05 2.58 -16.51
C ALA A 80 17.19 3.55 -16.16
N PRO A 81 17.59 4.51 -17.01
CA PRO A 81 18.61 5.51 -16.65
C PRO A 81 18.22 6.37 -15.47
N PHE A 82 16.93 6.75 -15.33
CA PHE A 82 16.43 7.54 -14.20
C PHE A 82 16.47 6.75 -12.90
N LEU A 83 16.23 5.43 -12.97
CA LEU A 83 16.24 4.54 -11.81
C LEU A 83 17.66 4.22 -11.30
N ARG A 84 18.68 4.42 -12.14
CA ARG A 84 20.09 4.19 -11.82
C ARG A 84 20.80 5.40 -11.20
N ASP A 85 20.14 6.55 -11.19
CA ASP A 85 20.73 7.78 -10.64
C ASP A 85 21.27 7.53 -9.22
N PRO A 86 22.58 7.72 -8.99
CA PRO A 86 23.19 7.46 -7.67
C PRO A 86 22.57 8.29 -6.54
N ALA A 87 22.07 9.49 -6.83
CA ALA A 87 21.44 10.37 -5.84
C ALA A 87 20.08 9.83 -5.38
N HIS A 88 19.36 9.12 -6.26
CA HIS A 88 18.01 8.60 -6.01
C HIS A 88 17.87 7.15 -6.49
N TYR A 89 18.85 6.33 -6.19
CA TYR A 89 18.95 4.96 -6.70
C TYR A 89 17.75 4.09 -6.29
N ILE A 90 17.17 3.41 -7.30
CA ILE A 90 16.09 2.45 -7.15
C ILE A 90 16.66 1.03 -7.29
N ARG A 91 16.50 0.25 -6.23
CA ARG A 91 16.94 -1.15 -6.22
C ARG A 91 16.19 -1.96 -7.30
N PHE A 92 16.87 -2.88 -7.96
CA PHE A 92 16.33 -3.65 -9.10
C PHE A 92 15.89 -2.80 -10.29
N HIS A 93 16.57 -1.68 -10.53
CA HIS A 93 16.26 -0.69 -11.55
C HIS A 93 15.99 -1.29 -12.94
N ASN A 94 16.77 -2.27 -13.40
CA ASN A 94 16.55 -2.90 -14.72
C ASN A 94 15.19 -3.61 -14.81
N GLN A 95 14.81 -4.37 -13.77
CA GLN A 95 13.54 -5.08 -13.73
C GLN A 95 12.37 -4.10 -13.56
N LYS A 96 12.52 -3.11 -12.68
CA LYS A 96 11.52 -2.08 -12.45
C LYS A 96 11.33 -1.19 -13.68
N GLY A 97 12.41 -0.84 -14.39
CA GLY A 97 12.32 -0.12 -15.66
C GLY A 97 11.45 -0.87 -16.66
N LYS A 98 11.69 -2.17 -16.88
CA LYS A 98 10.86 -3.02 -17.75
C LYS A 98 9.39 -3.06 -17.30
N ARG A 99 9.14 -3.09 -16.00
CA ARG A 99 7.77 -3.07 -15.44
C ARG A 99 7.07 -1.75 -15.72
N LEU A 100 7.76 -0.62 -15.54
CA LEU A 100 7.22 0.70 -15.88
C LEU A 100 6.87 0.79 -17.37
N THR A 101 7.77 0.39 -18.26
CA THR A 101 7.52 0.39 -19.71
C THR A 101 6.33 -0.50 -20.07
N ALA A 102 6.25 -1.71 -19.49
CA ALA A 102 5.13 -2.62 -19.74
C ALA A 102 3.79 -2.06 -19.23
N ALA A 103 3.77 -1.41 -18.07
CA ALA A 103 2.57 -0.78 -17.53
C ALA A 103 2.18 0.46 -18.35
N ALA A 104 3.15 1.27 -18.80
CA ALA A 104 2.91 2.41 -19.68
C ALA A 104 2.29 2.00 -21.03
N ALA A 105 2.75 0.91 -21.63
CA ALA A 105 2.17 0.35 -22.85
C ALA A 105 0.71 -0.10 -22.71
N ARG A 106 0.27 -0.42 -21.48
CA ARG A 106 -1.12 -0.82 -21.18
C ARG A 106 -1.92 0.27 -20.46
N ARG A 107 -1.46 1.51 -20.45
CA ARG A 107 -2.06 2.60 -19.65
C ARG A 107 -3.56 2.78 -19.88
N ASP A 108 -4.03 2.68 -21.13
CA ASP A 108 -5.44 2.90 -21.45
C ASP A 108 -6.33 1.76 -20.91
N GLU A 109 -5.84 0.52 -20.92
CA GLU A 109 -6.52 -0.63 -20.32
C GLU A 109 -6.55 -0.52 -18.81
N ILE A 110 -5.43 -0.16 -18.18
CA ILE A 110 -5.34 0.07 -16.74
C ILE A 110 -6.32 1.16 -16.31
N LEU A 111 -6.31 2.31 -16.97
CA LEU A 111 -7.21 3.42 -16.65
C LEU A 111 -8.68 3.06 -16.84
N ARG A 112 -9.04 2.33 -17.89
CA ARG A 112 -10.41 1.82 -18.07
C ARG A 112 -10.85 0.94 -16.91
N THR A 113 -10.03 -0.03 -16.51
CA THR A 113 -10.34 -0.91 -15.37
C THR A 113 -10.48 -0.13 -14.06
N LEU A 114 -9.59 0.82 -13.80
CA LEU A 114 -9.61 1.63 -12.57
C LEU A 114 -10.85 2.53 -12.49
N THR A 115 -11.41 2.93 -13.62
CA THR A 115 -12.56 3.85 -13.69
C THR A 115 -13.86 3.18 -14.09
N ASP A 116 -13.88 1.85 -14.24
CA ASP A 116 -15.09 1.09 -14.52
C ASP A 116 -16.02 1.11 -13.29
N PRO A 117 -17.22 1.70 -13.39
CA PRO A 117 -18.13 1.80 -12.26
C PRO A 117 -18.74 0.45 -11.86
N SER A 118 -18.66 -0.57 -12.70
CA SER A 118 -19.14 -1.93 -12.40
C SER A 118 -18.19 -2.72 -11.50
N LEU A 119 -16.93 -2.29 -11.36
CA LEU A 119 -15.91 -2.97 -10.58
C LEU A 119 -15.74 -2.31 -9.20
N GLY A 120 -15.83 -3.10 -8.15
CA GLY A 120 -15.43 -2.69 -6.80
C GLY A 120 -13.90 -2.70 -6.62
N ALA A 121 -13.42 -2.23 -5.47
CA ALA A 121 -11.98 -2.17 -5.21
C ALA A 121 -11.33 -3.57 -5.17
N ARG A 122 -12.06 -4.58 -4.70
CA ARG A 122 -11.55 -5.97 -4.67
C ARG A 122 -11.35 -6.52 -6.07
N GLU A 123 -12.29 -6.33 -6.98
CA GLU A 123 -12.18 -6.74 -8.38
C GLU A 123 -11.06 -6.00 -9.10
N ARG A 124 -10.94 -4.69 -8.88
CA ARG A 124 -9.82 -3.89 -9.42
C ARG A 124 -8.47 -4.39 -8.91
N ARG A 125 -8.36 -4.73 -7.62
CA ARG A 125 -7.14 -5.32 -7.05
C ARG A 125 -6.81 -6.67 -7.70
N GLU A 126 -7.76 -7.56 -7.83
CA GLU A 126 -7.57 -8.88 -8.47
C GLU A 126 -7.09 -8.71 -9.92
N TRP A 127 -7.72 -7.79 -10.66
CA TRP A 127 -7.29 -7.49 -12.02
C TRP A 127 -5.85 -6.96 -12.07
N LEU A 128 -5.50 -6.01 -11.21
CA LEU A 128 -4.15 -5.44 -11.13
C LEU A 128 -3.10 -6.51 -10.84
N VAL A 129 -3.35 -7.38 -9.86
CA VAL A 129 -2.43 -8.47 -9.48
C VAL A 129 -2.22 -9.44 -10.65
N ALA A 130 -3.26 -9.73 -11.42
CA ALA A 130 -3.20 -10.65 -12.56
C ALA A 130 -2.56 -10.02 -13.81
N ASN A 131 -2.67 -8.71 -13.99
CA ASN A 131 -2.38 -8.05 -15.27
C ASN A 131 -1.22 -7.06 -15.24
N VAL A 132 -0.80 -6.56 -14.07
CA VAL A 132 0.30 -5.59 -13.95
C VAL A 132 1.51 -6.26 -13.31
N ASN A 133 2.50 -6.57 -14.13
CA ASN A 133 3.73 -7.24 -13.66
C ASN A 133 4.44 -6.40 -12.59
N GLY A 134 4.65 -6.99 -11.43
CA GLY A 134 5.32 -6.37 -10.29
C GLY A 134 4.40 -5.83 -9.21
N LEU A 135 3.07 -5.88 -9.40
CA LEU A 135 2.10 -5.70 -8.33
C LEU A 135 1.73 -7.05 -7.73
N GLY A 136 2.06 -7.23 -6.45
CA GLY A 136 1.46 -8.27 -5.60
C GLY A 136 0.19 -7.74 -4.92
N TRP A 137 -0.42 -8.56 -4.07
CA TRP A 137 -1.61 -8.19 -3.30
C TRP A 137 -1.40 -6.93 -2.46
N LYS A 138 -0.25 -6.84 -1.78
CA LYS A 138 0.11 -5.70 -0.94
C LYS A 138 0.29 -4.42 -1.76
N GLU A 139 1.06 -4.48 -2.85
CA GLU A 139 1.33 -3.32 -3.70
C GLU A 139 0.06 -2.83 -4.42
N ALA A 140 -0.80 -3.74 -4.86
CA ALA A 140 -2.09 -3.39 -5.48
C ALA A 140 -3.05 -2.74 -4.47
N SER A 141 -3.13 -3.25 -3.23
CA SER A 141 -3.91 -2.61 -2.15
C SER A 141 -3.37 -1.23 -1.82
N HIS A 142 -2.04 -1.08 -1.72
CA HIS A 142 -1.38 0.19 -1.44
C HIS A 142 -1.68 1.22 -2.54
N PHE A 143 -1.52 0.83 -3.80
CA PHE A 143 -1.84 1.69 -4.94
C PHE A 143 -3.32 2.13 -4.91
N LEU A 144 -4.25 1.19 -4.76
CA LEU A 144 -5.69 1.49 -4.73
C LEU A 144 -6.06 2.41 -3.56
N ARG A 145 -5.46 2.22 -2.36
CA ARG A 145 -5.63 3.15 -1.25
C ARG A 145 -5.16 4.56 -1.63
N ASN A 146 -4.01 4.68 -2.29
CA ASN A 146 -3.45 5.98 -2.69
C ASN A 146 -4.33 6.73 -3.72
N ILE A 147 -5.25 6.05 -4.37
CA ILE A 147 -6.25 6.65 -5.28
C ILE A 147 -7.68 6.60 -4.73
N GLY A 148 -7.83 6.43 -3.41
CA GLY A 148 -9.09 6.60 -2.70
C GLY A 148 -9.91 5.35 -2.42
N ALA A 149 -9.44 4.14 -2.76
CA ALA A 149 -10.11 2.89 -2.38
C ALA A 149 -9.75 2.52 -0.93
N LEU A 150 -10.52 3.01 0.02
CA LEU A 150 -10.21 2.93 1.45
C LEU A 150 -10.70 1.66 2.16
N GLU A 151 -11.31 0.72 1.44
CA GLU A 151 -11.85 -0.54 1.97
C GLU A 151 -10.87 -1.73 1.91
N LEU A 152 -9.65 -1.56 1.37
CA LEU A 152 -8.65 -2.62 1.24
C LEU A 152 -7.56 -2.50 2.29
N ALA A 153 -7.17 -3.62 2.93
CA ALA A 153 -6.03 -3.62 3.82
C ALA A 153 -4.69 -3.72 3.08
N ILE A 154 -3.66 -3.08 3.62
CA ILE A 154 -2.28 -3.15 3.12
C ILE A 154 -1.49 -4.06 4.06
N ILE A 155 -1.59 -5.37 3.85
CA ILE A 155 -0.93 -6.34 4.73
C ILE A 155 0.54 -6.46 4.37
N ASP A 156 1.39 -5.91 5.23
CA ASP A 156 2.84 -6.04 5.14
C ASP A 156 3.44 -6.56 6.46
N ARG A 157 4.77 -6.58 6.56
CA ARG A 157 5.45 -7.11 7.76
C ARG A 157 5.24 -6.22 9.00
N HIS A 158 5.05 -4.93 8.82
CA HIS A 158 4.79 -4.01 9.92
C HIS A 158 3.37 -4.25 10.45
N ILE A 159 2.39 -4.26 9.58
CA ILE A 159 0.99 -4.57 9.95
C ILE A 159 0.89 -5.94 10.63
N LEU A 160 1.57 -6.98 10.13
CA LEU A 160 1.56 -8.30 10.76
C LEU A 160 2.12 -8.32 12.19
N LYS A 161 3.14 -7.50 12.49
CA LYS A 161 3.66 -7.38 13.87
C LYS A 161 2.61 -6.76 14.81
N HIS A 162 1.93 -5.72 14.34
CA HIS A 162 0.88 -5.08 15.12
C HIS A 162 -0.34 -6.00 15.29
N MET A 163 -0.74 -6.72 14.24
CA MET A 163 -1.79 -7.74 14.34
C MET A 163 -1.46 -8.82 15.37
N LEU A 164 -0.21 -9.31 15.39
CA LEU A 164 0.25 -10.27 16.40
C LEU A 164 0.19 -9.67 17.81
N ARG A 165 0.66 -8.44 17.98
CA ARG A 165 0.65 -7.72 19.27
C ARG A 165 -0.77 -7.47 19.79
N CYS A 166 -1.73 -7.24 18.89
CA CYS A 166 -3.14 -7.04 19.20
C CYS A 166 -3.94 -8.35 19.33
N GLY A 167 -3.31 -9.51 19.18
CA GLY A 167 -3.99 -10.81 19.25
C GLY A 167 -4.88 -11.14 18.05
N ALA A 168 -4.79 -10.37 16.95
CA ALA A 168 -5.56 -10.64 15.73
C ALA A 168 -5.04 -11.85 14.95
N ILE A 169 -3.76 -12.20 15.14
CA ILE A 169 -3.13 -13.43 14.63
C ILE A 169 -2.29 -14.07 15.72
N GLU A 170 -2.13 -15.39 15.67
CA GLU A 170 -1.33 -16.15 16.64
C GLU A 170 0.15 -16.23 16.27
N ALA A 171 0.47 -16.11 14.97
CA ALA A 171 1.82 -16.14 14.44
C ALA A 171 1.90 -15.39 13.10
N ILE A 172 3.06 -14.81 12.81
CA ILE A 172 3.34 -14.20 11.52
C ILE A 172 3.56 -15.32 10.48
N PRO A 173 2.78 -15.38 9.39
CA PRO A 173 2.95 -16.40 8.37
C PRO A 173 4.27 -16.24 7.61
N LYS A 174 4.84 -17.36 7.14
CA LYS A 174 6.09 -17.36 6.36
C LYS A 174 5.97 -16.61 5.04
N THR A 175 4.79 -16.62 4.43
CA THR A 175 4.48 -15.93 3.16
C THR A 175 3.08 -15.34 3.19
N ILE A 176 2.92 -14.18 2.55
CA ILE A 176 1.64 -13.47 2.37
C ILE A 176 1.30 -13.29 0.88
N GLY A 177 2.08 -13.90 -0.02
CA GLY A 177 1.96 -13.68 -1.46
C GLY A 177 0.81 -14.42 -2.15
N THR A 178 0.15 -15.37 -1.48
CA THR A 178 -0.99 -16.08 -2.07
C THR A 178 -2.32 -15.38 -1.77
N ARG A 179 -3.25 -15.44 -2.74
CA ARG A 179 -4.61 -14.87 -2.60
C ARG A 179 -5.27 -15.28 -1.28
N ARG A 180 -5.30 -16.60 -1.03
CA ARG A 180 -5.97 -17.15 0.16
C ARG A 180 -5.41 -16.58 1.47
N VAL A 181 -4.09 -16.60 1.64
CA VAL A 181 -3.45 -16.12 2.87
C VAL A 181 -3.64 -14.62 3.03
N TYR A 182 -3.52 -13.86 1.93
CA TYR A 182 -3.70 -12.42 1.97
C TYR A 182 -5.11 -12.01 2.41
N LEU A 183 -6.14 -12.62 1.81
CA LEU A 183 -7.53 -12.31 2.14
C LEU A 183 -7.90 -12.76 3.56
N GLU A 184 -7.40 -13.90 4.04
CA GLU A 184 -7.58 -14.32 5.43
C GLU A 184 -6.99 -13.29 6.42
N LEU A 185 -5.81 -12.75 6.13
CA LEU A 185 -5.19 -11.73 6.95
C LEU A 185 -5.95 -10.38 6.88
N GLU A 186 -6.44 -10.02 5.70
CA GLU A 186 -7.27 -8.83 5.50
C GLU A 186 -8.55 -8.91 6.34
N ASP A 187 -9.23 -10.06 6.35
CA ASP A 187 -10.44 -10.27 7.17
C ASP A 187 -10.13 -10.16 8.67
N ARG A 188 -8.99 -10.71 9.13
CA ARG A 188 -8.55 -10.59 10.53
C ARG A 188 -8.18 -9.16 10.89
N PHE A 189 -7.55 -8.41 9.97
CA PHE A 189 -7.26 -7.00 10.17
C PHE A 189 -8.54 -6.16 10.24
N GLY A 190 -9.51 -6.46 9.39
CA GLY A 190 -10.85 -5.86 9.46
C GLY A 190 -11.57 -6.13 10.78
N ALA A 191 -11.47 -7.35 11.31
CA ALA A 191 -12.01 -7.69 12.63
C ALA A 191 -11.33 -6.91 13.76
N LEU A 192 -10.01 -6.71 13.70
CA LEU A 192 -9.28 -5.87 14.64
C LEU A 192 -9.73 -4.40 14.56
N ALA A 193 -9.87 -3.85 13.35
CA ALA A 193 -10.37 -2.49 13.14
C ALA A 193 -11.78 -2.31 13.73
N ALA A 194 -12.67 -3.26 13.46
CA ALA A 194 -14.02 -3.26 14.01
C ALA A 194 -14.04 -3.35 15.56
N SER A 195 -13.18 -4.19 16.16
CA SER A 195 -13.06 -4.30 17.62
C SER A 195 -12.54 -3.02 18.27
N ALA A 196 -11.71 -2.26 17.55
CA ALA A 196 -11.18 -0.97 18.01
C ALA A 196 -12.16 0.20 17.73
N GLY A 197 -13.25 -0.02 16.99
CA GLY A 197 -14.16 1.03 16.57
C GLY A 197 -13.54 2.02 15.56
N LEU A 198 -12.51 1.58 14.82
CA LEU A 198 -11.79 2.41 13.86
C LEU A 198 -12.06 1.97 12.41
N PRO A 199 -12.14 2.92 11.45
CA PRO A 199 -12.07 2.59 10.04
C PRO A 199 -10.76 1.86 9.71
N LEU A 200 -10.82 0.91 8.78
CA LEU A 200 -9.69 0.04 8.41
C LEU A 200 -8.42 0.83 8.04
N GLN A 201 -8.55 1.88 7.26
CA GLN A 201 -7.41 2.70 6.82
C GLN A 201 -6.92 3.69 7.90
N GLU A 202 -7.76 4.06 8.86
CA GLU A 202 -7.28 4.82 10.02
C GLU A 202 -6.39 3.92 10.91
N LEU A 203 -6.76 2.64 11.08
CA LEU A 203 -5.93 1.67 11.80
C LEU A 203 -4.61 1.38 11.07
N ASP A 204 -4.62 1.29 9.74
CA ASP A 204 -3.41 1.12 8.92
C ASP A 204 -2.42 2.29 9.13
N LEU A 205 -2.88 3.51 8.96
CA LEU A 205 -2.05 4.70 9.17
C LEU A 205 -1.66 4.91 10.64
N LEU A 206 -2.49 4.50 11.59
CA LEU A 206 -2.14 4.48 13.00
C LEU A 206 -0.91 3.61 13.25
N PHE A 207 -0.91 2.37 12.76
CA PHE A 207 0.22 1.45 12.95
C PHE A 207 1.49 1.97 12.26
N TRP A 208 1.36 2.52 11.05
CA TRP A 208 2.48 3.13 10.35
C TRP A 208 3.05 4.34 11.11
N SER A 209 2.20 5.26 11.56
CA SER A 209 2.64 6.43 12.31
C SER A 209 3.25 6.07 13.65
N PHE A 210 2.80 4.98 14.28
CA PHE A 210 3.34 4.48 15.54
C PHE A 210 4.80 3.97 15.38
N GLU A 211 5.15 3.33 14.25
CA GLU A 211 6.53 2.88 13.98
C GLU A 211 7.43 4.01 13.46
N GLU A 212 6.93 4.86 12.58
CA GLU A 212 7.73 5.88 11.85
C GLU A 212 7.77 7.24 12.57
N GLY A 213 6.93 7.44 13.59
CA GLY A 213 6.79 8.72 14.30
C GLY A 213 6.14 9.84 13.47
N SER A 214 5.62 9.52 12.28
CA SER A 214 4.94 10.50 11.41
C SER A 214 3.94 9.81 10.48
N VAL A 215 2.83 10.51 10.16
CA VAL A 215 1.85 10.04 9.18
C VAL A 215 2.36 10.34 7.78
N ARG A 216 2.72 9.31 7.01
CA ARG A 216 3.23 9.41 5.64
C ARG A 216 2.36 8.63 4.65
N LYS A 217 2.69 8.80 3.36
CA LYS A 217 2.09 8.11 2.22
C LYS A 217 2.56 6.65 2.15
#